data_d911f48816ced9a4de4bae7c1ce53699
#
_entry.id   d911f48816ced9a4de4bae7c1ce53699
#
_cell.length_a   1.000
_cell.length_b   1.000
_cell.length_c   1.000
_cell.angle_alpha   90.00
_cell.angle_beta   90.00
_cell.angle_gamma   90.00
#
_symmetry.space_group_name_H-M   'P 1'
#
loop_
_entity.id
_entity.type
_entity.pdbx_description
1 polymer ?
#
loop_
_entity_poly.entity_id
_entity_poly.type
_entity_poly.pdbx_seq_one_letter_code
_entity_poly.pdbx_strand_id
1 'polypeptide(L)'
;MKIKTVLMISIVALCSVACSDDDNLPTVADIAGSYEGYTLASCAYFQNTCTDNETITVNENPDGTANVTFSSETWGEFTIANAQMSENGGVYTLTGNGSTQMGMGGSTSSYDCSYTAVINSKDNAQMQFSVAGVMGGLTLDFKTGEAPSDLLLAGTYKGYTDADCAYFQDRYTNDESLKITANGDGTIFIKFESASWGTFDVTKATITKNGEEYSITGEGSVAMGMGETTSNYGFTMSGTCNAAKDNFSIVFNVPAVMGGLTVTLLPGSAPGSEEQ
;
A
#
# COMPACT_ATOMS: atom_id res chain seq x y z
N MET A 1 -17.35 -13.36 -14.63
CA MET A 1 -17.37 -14.38 -13.56
C MET A 1 -15.97 -14.36 -12.94
N LYS A 2 -15.81 -13.63 -11.83
CA LYS A 2 -14.51 -13.41 -11.17
C LYS A 2 -14.26 -14.56 -10.22
N ILE A 3 -13.24 -15.37 -10.50
CA ILE A 3 -12.80 -16.47 -9.64
C ILE A 3 -12.00 -15.84 -8.49
N LYS A 4 -12.56 -15.86 -7.29
CA LYS A 4 -11.84 -15.55 -6.06
C LYS A 4 -10.97 -16.74 -5.72
N THR A 5 -9.67 -16.63 -5.89
CA THR A 5 -8.72 -17.63 -5.42
C THR A 5 -8.59 -17.47 -3.90
N VAL A 6 -9.31 -18.30 -3.17
CA VAL A 6 -9.12 -18.46 -1.72
C VAL A 6 -7.98 -19.45 -1.55
N LEU A 7 -6.84 -18.98 -1.05
CA LEU A 7 -5.72 -19.82 -0.68
C LEU A 7 -6.08 -20.55 0.62
N MET A 8 -6.63 -21.77 0.50
CA MET A 8 -6.81 -22.67 1.63
C MET A 8 -5.47 -23.33 1.96
N ILE A 9 -4.87 -22.94 3.07
CA ILE A 9 -3.73 -23.65 3.66
C ILE A 9 -4.29 -24.88 4.36
N SER A 10 -4.13 -26.05 3.76
CA SER A 10 -4.49 -27.34 4.38
C SER A 10 -3.35 -27.78 5.32
N ILE A 11 -3.60 -27.76 6.60
CA ILE A 11 -2.70 -28.30 7.62
C ILE A 11 -2.85 -29.82 7.63
N VAL A 12 -1.83 -30.53 7.17
CA VAL A 12 -1.71 -31.99 7.36
C VAL A 12 -0.70 -32.23 8.47
N ALA A 13 -1.19 -32.67 9.62
CA ALA A 13 -0.36 -33.13 10.71
C ALA A 13 0.05 -34.59 10.45
N LEU A 14 1.32 -34.85 10.15
CA LEU A 14 1.90 -36.19 10.21
C LEU A 14 2.99 -36.21 11.29
N CYS A 15 2.72 -36.91 12.39
CA CYS A 15 3.74 -37.28 13.36
C CYS A 15 4.57 -38.45 12.81
N SER A 16 5.87 -38.27 12.60
CA SER A 16 6.84 -39.36 12.49
C SER A 16 8.00 -39.07 13.41
N VAL A 17 8.10 -39.90 14.47
CA VAL A 17 9.23 -39.92 15.41
C VAL A 17 10.38 -40.67 14.77
N ALA A 18 11.53 -40.02 14.63
CA ALA A 18 12.81 -40.69 14.41
C ALA A 18 13.86 -39.99 15.30
N CYS A 19 14.38 -40.74 16.28
CA CYS A 19 15.49 -40.35 17.14
C CYS A 19 16.79 -40.34 16.36
N SER A 20 17.57 -39.25 16.46
CA SER A 20 19.03 -39.27 16.36
C SER A 20 19.60 -38.03 17.05
N ASP A 21 20.65 -38.24 17.80
CA ASP A 21 21.28 -37.42 18.83
C ASP A 21 21.76 -36.02 18.38
N ASP A 22 21.76 -35.16 19.32
CA ASP A 22 22.03 -33.73 19.44
C ASP A 22 20.80 -32.84 19.16
N ASP A 23 19.90 -32.93 20.15
CA ASP A 23 18.58 -32.32 20.12
C ASP A 23 18.62 -30.83 20.47
N ASN A 24 18.89 -29.98 19.53
CA ASN A 24 18.40 -28.62 19.59
C ASN A 24 17.03 -28.64 18.93
N LEU A 25 16.01 -29.04 19.68
CA LEU A 25 14.62 -28.91 19.21
C LEU A 25 14.34 -27.44 18.85
N PRO A 26 13.70 -27.16 17.72
CA PRO A 26 13.34 -25.81 17.34
C PRO A 26 12.55 -25.11 18.45
N THR A 27 13.00 -23.92 18.82
CA THR A 27 12.38 -23.11 19.87
C THR A 27 11.98 -21.75 19.33
N VAL A 28 11.15 -21.02 20.08
CA VAL A 28 10.81 -19.65 19.74
C VAL A 28 12.03 -18.74 19.72
N ALA A 29 13.10 -19.07 20.51
CA ALA A 29 14.36 -18.32 20.49
C ALA A 29 15.00 -18.24 19.10
N ASP A 30 14.81 -19.25 18.24
CA ASP A 30 15.36 -19.27 16.86
C ASP A 30 14.76 -18.19 15.97
N ILE A 31 13.54 -17.75 16.28
CA ILE A 31 12.79 -16.76 15.52
C ILE A 31 12.49 -15.47 16.33
N ALA A 32 12.90 -15.40 17.60
CA ALA A 32 12.69 -14.23 18.43
C ALA A 32 13.44 -13.00 17.91
N GLY A 33 12.88 -11.81 18.10
CA GLY A 33 13.44 -10.51 17.72
C GLY A 33 12.50 -9.69 16.84
N SER A 34 13.03 -8.60 16.28
CA SER A 34 12.28 -7.66 15.44
C SER A 34 12.33 -8.06 13.97
N TYR A 35 11.22 -7.84 13.30
CA TYR A 35 11.00 -8.01 11.87
C TYR A 35 10.61 -6.66 11.30
N GLU A 36 11.41 -6.12 10.39
CA GLU A 36 11.15 -4.86 9.72
C GLU A 36 10.54 -5.11 8.34
N GLY A 37 9.54 -4.31 7.96
CA GLY A 37 8.84 -4.54 6.72
C GLY A 37 7.69 -3.56 6.46
N TYR A 38 6.67 -4.04 5.80
CA TYR A 38 5.48 -3.28 5.44
C TYR A 38 4.20 -4.10 5.64
N THR A 39 3.08 -3.42 5.77
CA THR A 39 1.75 -4.04 5.83
C THR A 39 0.92 -3.76 4.60
N LEU A 40 0.10 -4.74 4.21
CA LEU A 40 -0.98 -4.60 3.25
C LEU A 40 -2.30 -4.81 3.98
N ALA A 41 -3.06 -3.74 4.14
CA ALA A 41 -4.35 -3.78 4.80
C ALA A 41 -5.49 -3.95 3.80
N SER A 42 -6.45 -4.82 4.13
CA SER A 42 -7.65 -5.04 3.33
C SER A 42 -8.87 -5.20 4.22
N CYS A 43 -10.00 -4.65 3.77
CA CYS A 43 -11.30 -4.80 4.44
C CYS A 43 -12.44 -4.70 3.43
N ALA A 44 -13.69 -4.56 3.90
CA ALA A 44 -14.85 -4.38 3.01
C ALA A 44 -14.80 -3.09 2.17
N TYR A 45 -14.05 -2.08 2.59
CA TYR A 45 -14.03 -0.73 1.99
C TYR A 45 -12.79 -0.45 1.14
N PHE A 46 -11.67 -1.14 1.37
CA PHE A 46 -10.43 -0.96 0.62
C PHE A 46 -9.65 -2.28 0.52
N GLN A 47 -8.71 -2.34 -0.41
CA GLN A 47 -7.86 -3.51 -0.65
C GLN A 47 -6.42 -3.07 -0.84
N ASN A 48 -5.49 -3.82 -0.22
CA ASN A 48 -4.05 -3.67 -0.37
C ASN A 48 -3.53 -2.25 -0.09
N THR A 49 -4.10 -1.56 0.93
CA THR A 49 -3.53 -0.30 1.39
C THR A 49 -2.18 -0.57 2.04
N CYS A 50 -1.11 -0.05 1.43
CA CYS A 50 0.26 -0.29 1.86
C CYS A 50 0.69 0.74 2.90
N THR A 51 1.30 0.27 3.99
CA THR A 51 2.00 1.10 4.99
C THR A 51 3.41 0.57 5.14
N ASP A 52 4.40 1.44 4.96
CA ASP A 52 5.84 1.11 5.05
C ASP A 52 6.39 1.35 6.45
N ASN A 53 7.65 0.90 6.66
CA ASN A 53 8.39 1.10 7.92
C ASN A 53 7.71 0.52 9.16
N GLU A 54 7.07 -0.62 9.00
CA GLU A 54 6.38 -1.33 10.06
C GLU A 54 7.32 -2.32 10.77
N THR A 55 7.12 -2.51 12.07
CA THR A 55 7.95 -3.43 12.86
C THR A 55 7.09 -4.36 13.70
N ILE A 56 7.33 -5.67 13.59
CA ILE A 56 6.73 -6.70 14.46
C ILE A 56 7.82 -7.29 15.33
N THR A 57 7.55 -7.45 16.62
CA THR A 57 8.48 -8.08 17.57
C THR A 57 7.90 -9.41 18.06
N VAL A 58 8.74 -10.45 18.02
CA VAL A 58 8.47 -11.78 18.54
C VAL A 58 9.38 -12.03 19.74
N ASN A 59 8.83 -12.33 20.90
CA ASN A 59 9.57 -12.68 22.11
C ASN A 59 9.18 -14.08 22.56
N GLU A 60 10.15 -14.83 23.07
CA GLU A 60 9.92 -16.12 23.69
C GLU A 60 9.36 -15.95 25.12
N ASN A 61 8.34 -16.72 25.47
CA ASN A 61 7.83 -16.85 26.81
C ASN A 61 8.53 -18.01 27.56
N PRO A 62 8.55 -17.98 28.92
CA PRO A 62 9.17 -19.07 29.71
C PRO A 62 8.55 -20.46 29.50
N ASP A 63 7.32 -20.52 28.94
CA ASP A 63 6.61 -21.77 28.65
C ASP A 63 6.84 -22.27 27.22
N GLY A 64 7.75 -21.61 26.45
CA GLY A 64 8.07 -21.96 25.07
C GLY A 64 7.07 -21.44 24.03
N THR A 65 6.07 -20.67 24.44
CA THR A 65 5.19 -19.95 23.51
C THR A 65 5.80 -18.62 23.09
N ALA A 66 5.22 -17.95 22.08
CA ALA A 66 5.66 -16.64 21.65
C ALA A 66 4.69 -15.53 22.10
N ASN A 67 5.26 -14.39 22.49
CA ASN A 67 4.55 -13.13 22.61
C ASN A 67 4.87 -12.28 21.37
N VAL A 68 3.82 -11.91 20.60
CA VAL A 68 3.97 -11.10 19.39
C VAL A 68 3.33 -9.74 19.62
N THR A 69 4.09 -8.68 19.35
CA THR A 69 3.62 -7.29 19.45
C THR A 69 3.85 -6.57 18.12
N PHE A 70 2.85 -5.81 17.72
CA PHE A 70 2.90 -4.93 16.56
C PHE A 70 2.31 -3.58 16.95
N SER A 71 3.07 -2.51 16.77
CA SER A 71 2.62 -1.14 17.01
C SER A 71 2.76 -0.34 15.72
N SER A 72 1.65 0.14 15.20
CA SER A 72 1.56 0.92 13.97
C SER A 72 0.83 2.23 14.23
N GLU A 73 1.37 3.33 13.72
CA GLU A 73 0.70 4.63 13.77
C GLU A 73 -0.62 4.62 12.98
N THR A 74 -0.68 3.80 11.93
CA THR A 74 -1.86 3.70 11.05
C THR A 74 -2.88 2.68 11.56
N TRP A 75 -2.42 1.52 12.07
CA TRP A 75 -3.27 0.37 12.35
C TRP A 75 -3.49 0.13 13.84
N GLY A 76 -2.80 0.86 14.72
CA GLY A 76 -2.89 0.70 16.17
C GLY A 76 -2.00 -0.41 16.73
N GLU A 77 -2.34 -0.87 17.93
CA GLU A 77 -1.52 -1.83 18.68
C GLU A 77 -2.15 -3.21 18.68
N PHE A 78 -1.34 -4.23 18.41
CA PHE A 78 -1.72 -5.64 18.41
C PHE A 78 -0.85 -6.40 19.39
N THR A 79 -1.46 -7.24 20.21
CA THR A 79 -0.77 -8.12 21.15
C THR A 79 -1.32 -9.53 21.05
N ILE A 80 -0.45 -10.49 20.77
CA ILE A 80 -0.73 -11.93 20.79
C ILE A 80 0.12 -12.54 21.89
N ALA A 81 -0.48 -12.82 23.01
CA ALA A 81 0.18 -13.54 24.11
C ALA A 81 0.08 -15.05 23.83
N ASN A 82 1.11 -15.82 24.08
CA ASN A 82 1.12 -17.27 24.00
C ASN A 82 0.80 -17.86 22.60
N ALA A 83 1.32 -17.25 21.52
CA ALA A 83 1.25 -17.84 20.19
C ALA A 83 1.99 -19.19 20.19
N GLN A 84 1.34 -20.20 19.59
CA GLN A 84 1.89 -21.55 19.48
C GLN A 84 2.79 -21.64 18.26
N MET A 85 3.97 -22.26 18.46
CA MET A 85 4.93 -22.48 17.38
C MET A 85 4.88 -23.93 16.91
N SER A 86 5.05 -24.12 15.62
CA SER A 86 5.41 -25.38 14.98
C SER A 86 6.52 -25.15 13.97
N GLU A 87 7.36 -26.15 13.76
CA GLU A 87 8.44 -26.10 12.77
C GLU A 87 8.34 -27.31 11.86
N ASN A 88 8.62 -27.12 10.59
CA ASN A 88 8.70 -28.20 9.60
C ASN A 88 9.72 -27.85 8.51
N GLY A 89 10.86 -28.56 8.51
CA GLY A 89 11.90 -28.42 7.49
C GLY A 89 12.55 -27.03 7.43
N GLY A 90 12.76 -26.39 8.57
CA GLY A 90 13.33 -25.05 8.68
C GLY A 90 12.32 -23.91 8.51
N VAL A 91 11.03 -24.23 8.35
CA VAL A 91 9.95 -23.24 8.28
C VAL A 91 9.19 -23.22 9.59
N TYR A 92 9.18 -22.08 10.25
CA TYR A 92 8.45 -21.86 11.49
C TYR A 92 7.06 -21.28 11.21
N THR A 93 6.07 -21.80 11.90
CA THR A 93 4.71 -21.27 11.86
C THR A 93 4.28 -20.86 13.26
N LEU A 94 3.79 -19.63 13.43
CA LEU A 94 3.15 -19.16 14.65
C LEU A 94 1.65 -19.00 14.43
N THR A 95 0.87 -19.41 15.43
CA THR A 95 -0.60 -19.19 15.44
C THR A 95 -1.05 -18.76 16.82
N GLY A 96 -2.00 -17.84 16.88
CA GLY A 96 -2.51 -17.37 18.17
C GLY A 96 -3.74 -16.48 18.02
N ASN A 97 -4.30 -16.13 19.17
CA ASN A 97 -5.36 -15.14 19.28
C ASN A 97 -4.93 -14.08 20.29
N GLY A 98 -5.39 -12.88 20.11
CA GLY A 98 -5.07 -11.77 20.97
C GLY A 98 -6.05 -10.63 20.81
N SER A 99 -5.58 -9.42 21.05
CA SER A 99 -6.39 -8.23 20.94
C SER A 99 -5.63 -7.10 20.25
N THR A 100 -6.39 -6.19 19.65
CA THR A 100 -5.89 -4.92 19.15
C THR A 100 -6.64 -3.77 19.78
N GLN A 101 -5.94 -2.65 19.94
CA GLN A 101 -6.53 -1.37 20.32
C GLN A 101 -6.61 -0.50 19.07
N MET A 102 -7.82 -0.22 18.62
CA MET A 102 -8.05 0.60 17.42
C MET A 102 -9.12 1.65 17.70
N GLY A 103 -9.00 2.82 17.04
CA GLY A 103 -9.99 3.86 17.21
C GLY A 103 -9.76 5.05 16.29
N MET A 104 -10.75 5.93 16.23
CA MET A 104 -10.69 7.22 15.55
C MET A 104 -11.17 8.33 16.46
N GLY A 105 -10.61 9.55 16.29
CA GLY A 105 -11.08 10.74 17.01
C GLY A 105 -10.79 10.74 18.51
N GLY A 106 -9.72 10.07 18.98
CA GLY A 106 -9.29 10.08 20.37
C GLY A 106 -9.98 9.06 21.27
N SER A 107 -10.85 8.20 20.73
CA SER A 107 -11.41 7.05 21.45
C SER A 107 -10.91 5.75 20.84
N THR A 108 -10.38 4.85 21.68
CA THR A 108 -9.96 3.51 21.27
C THR A 108 -10.90 2.46 21.84
N SER A 109 -11.08 1.37 21.11
CA SER A 109 -11.81 0.18 21.52
C SER A 109 -10.93 -1.04 21.33
N SER A 110 -11.13 -2.05 22.18
CA SER A 110 -10.45 -3.33 22.07
C SER A 110 -11.25 -4.27 21.17
N TYR A 111 -10.56 -4.95 20.27
CA TYR A 111 -11.13 -5.96 19.38
C TYR A 111 -10.32 -7.24 19.47
N ASP A 112 -10.99 -8.38 19.38
CA ASP A 112 -10.31 -9.67 19.24
C ASP A 112 -9.65 -9.77 17.87
N CYS A 113 -8.43 -10.32 17.84
CA CYS A 113 -7.75 -10.62 16.61
C CYS A 113 -7.18 -12.04 16.60
N SER A 114 -7.14 -12.67 15.45
CA SER A 114 -6.38 -13.89 15.18
C SER A 114 -5.08 -13.56 14.47
N TYR A 115 -4.07 -14.40 14.69
CA TYR A 115 -2.73 -14.22 14.17
C TYR A 115 -2.20 -15.51 13.58
N THR A 116 -1.54 -15.41 12.44
CA THR A 116 -0.77 -16.47 11.81
C THR A 116 0.52 -15.90 11.22
N ALA A 117 1.61 -16.66 11.31
CA ALA A 117 2.86 -16.28 10.66
C ALA A 117 3.53 -17.50 10.04
N VAL A 118 4.27 -17.25 8.96
CA VAL A 118 5.21 -18.18 8.33
C VAL A 118 6.56 -17.47 8.27
N ILE A 119 7.56 -18.05 8.93
CA ILE A 119 8.88 -17.46 9.10
C ILE A 119 9.92 -18.43 8.56
N ASN A 120 10.60 -18.07 7.48
CA ASN A 120 11.73 -18.82 6.92
C ASN A 120 13.07 -18.26 7.41
N SER A 121 13.13 -16.95 7.61
CA SER A 121 14.27 -16.21 8.16
C SER A 121 13.81 -14.83 8.63
N LYS A 122 14.72 -14.04 9.20
CA LYS A 122 14.44 -12.64 9.57
C LYS A 122 14.06 -11.78 8.37
N ASP A 123 14.63 -12.06 7.21
CA ASP A 123 14.36 -11.30 5.98
C ASP A 123 13.30 -11.94 5.09
N ASN A 124 12.72 -13.06 5.52
CA ASN A 124 11.67 -13.77 4.78
C ASN A 124 10.61 -14.30 5.74
N ALA A 125 9.77 -13.40 6.20
CA ALA A 125 8.63 -13.69 7.06
C ALA A 125 7.36 -13.05 6.50
N GLN A 126 6.24 -13.75 6.67
CA GLN A 126 4.90 -13.28 6.39
C GLN A 126 4.03 -13.48 7.63
N MET A 127 3.37 -12.44 8.08
CA MET A 127 2.56 -12.46 9.29
C MET A 127 1.21 -11.80 9.00
N GLN A 128 0.13 -12.39 9.48
CA GLN A 128 -1.22 -11.90 9.23
C GLN A 128 -1.96 -11.71 10.55
N PHE A 129 -2.57 -10.55 10.70
CA PHE A 129 -3.57 -10.27 11.74
C PHE A 129 -4.95 -10.14 11.10
N SER A 130 -5.97 -10.76 11.70
CA SER A 130 -7.35 -10.68 11.23
C SER A 130 -8.26 -10.20 12.35
N VAL A 131 -9.00 -9.11 12.11
CA VAL A 131 -9.88 -8.43 13.06
C VAL A 131 -11.29 -8.41 12.47
N ALA A 132 -12.09 -9.42 12.79
CA ALA A 132 -13.43 -9.57 12.20
C ALA A 132 -14.40 -8.44 12.57
N GLY A 133 -14.21 -7.83 13.76
CA GLY A 133 -15.08 -6.78 14.28
C GLY A 133 -14.84 -5.37 13.72
N VAL A 134 -13.85 -5.18 12.85
CA VAL A 134 -13.45 -3.86 12.34
C VAL A 134 -13.70 -3.79 10.83
N MET A 135 -14.36 -2.74 10.35
CA MET A 135 -14.55 -2.40 8.93
C MET A 135 -15.07 -3.55 8.06
N GLY A 136 -15.91 -4.44 8.63
CA GLY A 136 -16.43 -5.61 7.93
C GLY A 136 -15.40 -6.74 7.72
N GLY A 137 -14.38 -6.79 8.57
CA GLY A 137 -13.28 -7.76 8.55
C GLY A 137 -11.99 -7.14 8.03
N LEU A 138 -11.18 -6.57 8.93
CA LEU A 138 -9.85 -6.06 8.61
C LEU A 138 -8.84 -7.20 8.62
N THR A 139 -8.01 -7.26 7.58
CA THR A 139 -6.85 -8.14 7.50
C THR A 139 -5.61 -7.28 7.27
N LEU A 140 -4.55 -7.51 8.05
CA LEU A 140 -3.24 -6.91 7.88
C LEU A 140 -2.24 -8.00 7.52
N ASP A 141 -1.71 -7.96 6.30
CA ASP A 141 -0.66 -8.85 5.82
C ASP A 141 0.68 -8.14 5.91
N PHE A 142 1.49 -8.48 6.93
CA PHE A 142 2.85 -7.98 7.07
C PHE A 142 3.82 -8.85 6.26
N LYS A 143 4.77 -8.20 5.61
CA LYS A 143 5.89 -8.85 4.91
C LYS A 143 7.18 -8.14 5.26
N THR A 144 8.23 -8.91 5.51
CA THR A 144 9.58 -8.37 5.71
C THR A 144 10.14 -7.79 4.42
N GLY A 145 11.03 -6.80 4.59
CA GLY A 145 11.69 -6.14 3.48
C GLY A 145 11.05 -4.82 3.07
N GLU A 146 11.51 -4.25 1.97
CA GLU A 146 11.08 -2.95 1.48
C GLU A 146 9.74 -3.05 0.75
N ALA A 147 8.84 -2.09 1.02
CA ALA A 147 7.54 -2.01 0.37
C ALA A 147 7.69 -1.72 -1.14
N PRO A 148 6.96 -2.44 -2.01
CA PRO A 148 6.94 -2.15 -3.44
C PRO A 148 6.44 -0.72 -3.73
N SER A 149 7.19 0.03 -4.55
CA SER A 149 6.89 1.44 -4.85
C SER A 149 5.52 1.63 -5.51
N ASP A 150 5.08 0.70 -6.34
CA ASP A 150 3.77 0.75 -6.99
C ASP A 150 2.61 0.66 -5.97
N LEU A 151 2.78 -0.13 -4.91
CA LEU A 151 1.81 -0.23 -3.83
C LEU A 151 1.83 1.00 -2.91
N LEU A 152 3.03 1.54 -2.61
CA LEU A 152 3.15 2.76 -1.80
C LEU A 152 2.52 3.98 -2.47
N LEU A 153 2.72 4.12 -3.78
CA LEU A 153 2.19 5.23 -4.55
C LEU A 153 0.71 5.08 -4.91
N ALA A 154 0.13 3.88 -4.80
CA ALA A 154 -1.29 3.68 -5.08
C ALA A 154 -2.17 4.52 -4.15
N GLY A 155 -3.19 5.18 -4.72
CA GLY A 155 -4.10 6.04 -3.97
C GLY A 155 -4.59 7.22 -4.77
N THR A 156 -5.17 8.21 -4.07
CA THR A 156 -5.71 9.42 -4.66
C THR A 156 -4.86 10.63 -4.26
N TYR A 157 -4.45 11.38 -5.25
CA TYR A 157 -3.72 12.65 -5.14
C TYR A 157 -4.71 13.78 -5.38
N LYS A 158 -4.88 14.67 -4.41
CA LYS A 158 -5.86 15.77 -4.46
C LYS A 158 -5.15 17.11 -4.47
N GLY A 159 -5.68 18.05 -5.27
CA GLY A 159 -5.11 19.37 -5.34
C GLY A 159 -5.77 20.25 -6.40
N TYR A 160 -4.98 21.02 -7.08
CA TYR A 160 -5.43 21.89 -8.15
C TYR A 160 -4.55 21.68 -9.41
N THR A 161 -5.06 22.07 -10.55
CA THR A 161 -4.26 22.14 -11.78
C THR A 161 -3.87 23.56 -12.10
N ASP A 162 -2.63 23.69 -12.59
CA ASP A 162 -2.12 24.84 -13.32
C ASP A 162 -1.90 24.47 -14.77
N ALA A 163 -2.52 25.21 -15.69
CA ALA A 163 -2.46 24.89 -17.10
C ALA A 163 -2.01 26.07 -17.95
N ASP A 164 -1.04 25.76 -18.84
CA ASP A 164 -0.40 26.70 -19.73
C ASP A 164 -0.49 26.25 -21.18
N CYS A 165 -0.61 27.19 -22.10
CA CYS A 165 -0.48 26.94 -23.53
C CYS A 165 -0.07 28.24 -24.27
N ALA A 166 -0.03 28.21 -25.60
CA ALA A 166 0.30 29.40 -26.39
C ALA A 166 -0.70 30.58 -26.24
N TYR A 167 -1.90 30.33 -25.70
CA TYR A 167 -3.00 31.33 -25.64
C TYR A 167 -3.31 31.81 -24.23
N PHE A 168 -2.87 31.08 -23.20
CA PHE A 168 -3.06 31.48 -21.79
C PHE A 168 -1.94 30.87 -20.92
N GLN A 169 -1.75 31.46 -19.77
CA GLN A 169 -0.86 30.99 -18.69
C GLN A 169 -1.58 31.09 -17.35
N ASP A 170 -1.12 30.33 -16.37
CA ASP A 170 -1.61 30.35 -14.99
C ASP A 170 -3.13 30.12 -14.91
N ARG A 171 -3.66 29.16 -15.68
CA ARG A 171 -5.06 28.83 -15.65
C ARG A 171 -5.32 27.74 -14.63
N TYR A 172 -5.80 28.14 -13.47
CA TYR A 172 -6.03 27.27 -12.34
C TYR A 172 -7.42 26.62 -12.35
N THR A 173 -7.49 25.35 -11.89
CA THR A 173 -8.73 24.64 -11.57
C THR A 173 -8.57 23.95 -10.23
N ASN A 174 -9.40 24.25 -9.25
CA ASN A 174 -9.39 23.64 -7.92
C ASN A 174 -10.17 22.32 -7.90
N ASP A 175 -10.04 21.58 -6.77
CA ASP A 175 -10.76 20.34 -6.47
C ASP A 175 -10.48 19.20 -7.48
N GLU A 176 -9.32 19.20 -8.04
CA GLU A 176 -8.87 18.18 -8.98
C GLU A 176 -8.31 16.95 -8.24
N SER A 177 -8.46 15.80 -8.86
CA SER A 177 -7.93 14.57 -8.30
C SER A 177 -7.43 13.59 -9.36
N LEU A 178 -6.31 12.94 -9.03
CA LEU A 178 -5.69 11.89 -9.83
C LEU A 178 -5.65 10.61 -9.02
N LYS A 179 -5.93 9.47 -9.65
CA LYS A 179 -5.86 8.15 -9.03
C LYS A 179 -4.69 7.35 -9.60
N ILE A 180 -3.85 6.83 -8.71
CA ILE A 180 -2.80 5.85 -9.02
C ILE A 180 -3.25 4.47 -8.54
N THR A 181 -3.06 3.46 -9.38
CA THR A 181 -3.35 2.05 -9.07
C THR A 181 -2.14 1.20 -9.45
N ALA A 182 -1.69 0.33 -8.54
CA ALA A 182 -0.62 -0.62 -8.82
C ALA A 182 -1.06 -1.67 -9.85
N ASN A 183 -0.22 -1.94 -10.84
CA ASN A 183 -0.46 -2.98 -11.84
C ASN A 183 -0.01 -4.37 -11.37
N GLY A 184 0.80 -4.45 -10.28
CA GLY A 184 1.36 -5.69 -9.73
C GLY A 184 2.58 -6.21 -10.50
N ASP A 185 3.10 -5.45 -11.46
CA ASP A 185 4.33 -5.72 -12.22
C ASP A 185 5.41 -4.64 -11.97
N GLY A 186 5.25 -3.84 -10.90
CA GLY A 186 6.13 -2.72 -10.56
C GLY A 186 5.82 -1.43 -11.33
N THR A 187 4.84 -1.46 -12.23
CA THR A 187 4.31 -0.28 -12.92
C THR A 187 2.99 0.17 -12.32
N ILE A 188 2.56 1.39 -12.64
CA ILE A 188 1.30 1.95 -12.15
C ILE A 188 0.40 2.36 -13.31
N PHE A 189 -0.91 2.21 -13.10
CA PHE A 189 -1.95 2.85 -13.89
C PHE A 189 -2.28 4.20 -13.26
N ILE A 190 -2.30 5.27 -14.07
CA ILE A 190 -2.66 6.61 -13.64
C ILE A 190 -3.90 7.06 -14.39
N LYS A 191 -4.90 7.51 -13.65
CA LYS A 191 -6.11 8.10 -14.18
C LYS A 191 -6.31 9.50 -13.60
N PHE A 192 -6.36 10.50 -14.49
CA PHE A 192 -6.72 11.88 -14.15
C PHE A 192 -7.97 12.26 -14.93
N GLU A 193 -9.06 12.58 -14.22
CA GLU A 193 -10.34 13.00 -14.78
C GLU A 193 -10.62 14.44 -14.38
N SER A 194 -10.62 15.35 -15.34
CA SER A 194 -10.91 16.76 -15.15
C SER A 194 -12.05 17.21 -16.06
N ALA A 195 -12.99 17.96 -15.49
CA ALA A 195 -14.05 18.59 -16.27
C ALA A 195 -13.51 19.66 -17.23
N SER A 196 -12.38 20.28 -16.90
CA SER A 196 -11.74 21.33 -17.70
C SER A 196 -10.77 20.79 -18.74
N TRP A 197 -10.07 19.68 -18.44
CA TRP A 197 -8.94 19.19 -19.23
C TRP A 197 -9.17 17.83 -19.89
N GLY A 198 -10.28 17.13 -19.56
CA GLY A 198 -10.59 15.79 -20.08
C GLY A 198 -10.01 14.66 -19.25
N THR A 199 -9.98 13.46 -19.83
CA THR A 199 -9.50 12.25 -19.15
C THR A 199 -8.15 11.82 -19.69
N PHE A 200 -7.17 11.73 -18.81
CA PHE A 200 -5.82 11.28 -19.10
C PHE A 200 -5.60 9.91 -18.46
N ASP A 201 -5.35 8.91 -19.28
CA ASP A 201 -5.07 7.54 -18.85
C ASP A 201 -3.65 7.16 -19.26
N VAL A 202 -2.81 6.80 -18.28
CA VAL A 202 -1.49 6.21 -18.47
C VAL A 202 -1.54 4.77 -18.00
N THR A 203 -1.56 3.81 -18.90
CA THR A 203 -1.78 2.38 -18.56
C THR A 203 -0.57 1.74 -17.88
N LYS A 204 0.64 2.21 -18.18
CA LYS A 204 1.90 1.72 -17.64
C LYS A 204 2.89 2.88 -17.43
N ALA A 205 2.78 3.56 -16.32
CA ALA A 205 3.81 4.50 -15.91
C ALA A 205 4.92 3.77 -15.15
N THR A 206 6.16 4.19 -15.40
CA THR A 206 7.35 3.68 -14.70
C THR A 206 7.66 4.53 -13.49
N ILE A 207 8.23 3.89 -12.47
CA ILE A 207 8.60 4.50 -11.18
C ILE A 207 10.11 4.40 -11.04
N THR A 208 10.73 5.48 -10.58
CA THR A 208 12.14 5.51 -10.14
C THR A 208 12.20 6.10 -8.73
N LYS A 209 12.68 5.34 -7.75
CA LYS A 209 12.86 5.80 -6.37
C LYS A 209 14.16 6.59 -6.25
N ASN A 210 14.07 7.79 -5.67
CA ASN A 210 15.19 8.71 -5.44
C ASN A 210 15.19 9.14 -3.96
N GLY A 211 15.66 8.25 -3.09
CA GLY A 211 15.53 8.45 -1.64
C GLY A 211 14.09 8.32 -1.18
N GLU A 212 13.51 9.37 -0.59
CA GLU A 212 12.12 9.42 -0.15
C GLU A 212 11.15 9.91 -1.24
N GLU A 213 11.66 10.41 -2.36
CA GLU A 213 10.89 10.90 -3.50
C GLU A 213 10.88 9.87 -4.63
N TYR A 214 9.80 9.86 -5.38
CA TYR A 214 9.61 9.00 -6.55
C TYR A 214 9.42 9.85 -7.79
N SER A 215 10.16 9.55 -8.84
CA SER A 215 9.90 10.07 -10.19
C SER A 215 9.03 9.09 -10.96
N ILE A 216 8.00 9.61 -11.61
CA ILE A 216 7.08 8.83 -12.44
C ILE A 216 7.09 9.36 -13.87
N THR A 217 7.06 8.45 -14.85
CA THR A 217 6.98 8.83 -16.27
C THR A 217 6.06 7.88 -17.03
N GLY A 218 5.39 8.41 -18.04
CA GLY A 218 4.50 7.62 -18.88
C GLY A 218 4.01 8.39 -20.11
N GLU A 219 3.18 7.72 -20.89
CA GLU A 219 2.55 8.30 -22.07
C GLU A 219 1.13 7.76 -22.23
N GLY A 220 0.30 8.48 -22.96
CA GLY A 220 -1.07 8.10 -23.19
C GLY A 220 -1.74 8.91 -24.29
N SER A 221 -3.06 8.81 -24.34
CA SER A 221 -3.89 9.64 -25.21
C SER A 221 -5.05 10.24 -24.45
N VAL A 222 -5.39 11.48 -24.79
CA VAL A 222 -6.50 12.23 -24.20
C VAL A 222 -7.47 12.66 -25.30
N ALA A 223 -8.77 12.50 -25.05
CA ALA A 223 -9.80 13.03 -25.94
C ALA A 223 -10.10 14.48 -25.57
N MET A 224 -9.83 15.39 -26.48
CA MET A 224 -10.11 16.83 -26.32
C MET A 224 -10.84 17.37 -27.53
N GLY A 225 -11.71 18.39 -27.32
CA GLY A 225 -12.43 19.04 -28.39
C GLY A 225 -13.30 20.19 -27.89
N MET A 226 -13.90 20.90 -28.84
CA MET A 226 -14.89 21.94 -28.57
C MET A 226 -16.24 21.54 -29.18
N GLY A 227 -17.31 21.60 -28.36
CA GLY A 227 -18.65 21.20 -28.78
C GLY A 227 -18.79 19.67 -28.91
N GLU A 228 -19.45 19.23 -29.99
CA GLU A 228 -19.74 17.80 -30.23
C GLU A 228 -18.58 17.01 -30.86
N THR A 229 -17.50 17.68 -31.27
CA THR A 229 -16.36 17.04 -31.92
C THR A 229 -15.19 16.90 -30.97
N THR A 230 -14.78 15.66 -30.73
CA THR A 230 -13.56 15.33 -29.97
C THR A 230 -12.54 14.64 -30.86
N SER A 231 -11.28 14.91 -30.62
CA SER A 231 -10.13 14.22 -31.25
C SER A 231 -9.21 13.67 -30.19
N ASN A 232 -8.55 12.56 -30.49
CA ASN A 232 -7.56 11.98 -29.59
C ASN A 232 -6.19 12.58 -29.85
N TYR A 233 -5.52 13.00 -28.80
CA TYR A 233 -4.16 13.57 -28.83
C TYR A 233 -3.25 12.74 -27.94
N GLY A 234 -2.04 12.45 -28.44
CA GLY A 234 -0.99 11.85 -27.62
C GLY A 234 -0.45 12.85 -26.62
N PHE A 235 -0.11 12.37 -25.44
CA PHE A 235 0.58 13.15 -24.42
C PHE A 235 1.71 12.36 -23.77
N THR A 236 2.67 13.07 -23.19
CA THR A 236 3.65 12.52 -22.26
C THR A 236 3.31 12.99 -20.84
N MET A 237 3.61 12.16 -19.85
CA MET A 237 3.43 12.47 -18.44
C MET A 237 4.76 12.28 -17.72
N SER A 238 5.10 13.24 -16.86
CA SER A 238 6.22 13.14 -15.92
C SER A 238 5.83 13.78 -14.61
N GLY A 239 6.43 13.34 -13.52
CA GLY A 239 6.16 13.95 -12.23
C GLY A 239 7.05 13.41 -11.13
N THR A 240 6.98 14.07 -9.99
CA THR A 240 7.52 13.61 -8.72
C THR A 240 6.42 13.49 -7.69
N CYS A 241 6.56 12.57 -6.76
CA CYS A 241 5.64 12.39 -5.64
C CYS A 241 6.34 11.69 -4.46
N ASN A 242 5.76 11.83 -3.27
CA ASN A 242 6.17 11.06 -2.09
C ASN A 242 5.12 9.99 -1.72
N ALA A 243 5.47 9.05 -0.86
CA ALA A 243 4.57 7.99 -0.38
C ALA A 243 3.39 8.54 0.44
N ALA A 244 3.55 9.68 1.12
CA ALA A 244 2.49 10.35 1.89
C ALA A 244 1.43 11.03 1.00
N LYS A 245 1.74 11.23 -0.30
CA LYS A 245 0.83 11.85 -1.29
C LYS A 245 0.45 13.30 -1.00
N ASP A 246 1.23 13.98 -0.19
CA ASP A 246 1.05 15.38 0.23
C ASP A 246 2.04 16.33 -0.46
N ASN A 247 3.10 15.79 -1.07
CA ASN A 247 4.06 16.53 -1.90
C ASN A 247 4.18 15.84 -3.27
N PHE A 248 3.68 16.49 -4.30
CA PHE A 248 3.72 15.97 -5.67
C PHE A 248 3.62 17.09 -6.71
N SER A 249 4.15 16.80 -7.90
CA SER A 249 3.98 17.62 -9.11
C SER A 249 3.87 16.67 -10.29
N ILE A 250 2.72 16.61 -10.94
CA ILE A 250 2.45 15.68 -12.05
C ILE A 250 2.06 16.49 -13.28
N VAL A 251 2.85 16.39 -14.33
CA VAL A 251 2.76 17.21 -15.55
C VAL A 251 2.29 16.34 -16.70
N PHE A 252 1.23 16.74 -17.37
CA PHE A 252 0.75 16.20 -18.64
C PHE A 252 1.07 17.20 -19.75
N ASN A 253 1.84 16.79 -20.76
CA ASN A 253 2.21 17.62 -21.89
C ASN A 253 1.54 17.11 -23.16
N VAL A 254 0.66 17.92 -23.75
CA VAL A 254 -0.12 17.62 -24.97
C VAL A 254 0.33 18.57 -26.09
N PRO A 255 1.40 18.24 -26.82
CA PRO A 255 2.05 19.19 -27.73
C PRO A 255 1.18 19.61 -28.93
N ALA A 256 0.23 18.78 -29.34
CA ALA A 256 -0.63 19.04 -30.48
C ALA A 256 -1.87 19.89 -30.19
N VAL A 257 -2.11 20.27 -28.91
CA VAL A 257 -3.28 21.04 -28.49
C VAL A 257 -2.86 22.46 -28.14
N MET A 258 -3.57 23.46 -28.64
CA MET A 258 -3.41 24.91 -28.33
C MET A 258 -1.95 25.41 -28.42
N GLY A 259 -1.15 24.90 -29.37
CA GLY A 259 0.25 25.26 -29.50
C GLY A 259 1.18 24.71 -28.40
N GLY A 260 0.77 23.64 -27.75
CA GLY A 260 1.46 22.97 -26.64
C GLY A 260 0.74 23.24 -25.32
N LEU A 261 -0.22 22.36 -24.96
CA LEU A 261 -0.89 22.43 -23.66
C LEU A 261 -0.09 21.64 -22.62
N THR A 262 0.19 22.28 -21.50
CA THR A 262 0.76 21.64 -20.30
C THR A 262 -0.27 21.75 -19.18
N VAL A 263 -0.59 20.66 -18.52
CA VAL A 263 -1.48 20.62 -17.33
C VAL A 263 -0.67 20.02 -16.19
N THR A 264 -0.45 20.79 -15.15
CA THR A 264 0.32 20.39 -13.94
C THR A 264 -0.63 20.24 -12.78
N LEU A 265 -0.71 19.03 -12.19
CA LEU A 265 -1.43 18.78 -10.94
C LEU A 265 -0.48 19.00 -9.75
N LEU A 266 -0.90 19.85 -8.82
CA LEU A 266 -0.17 20.26 -7.63
C LEU A 266 -1.02 20.06 -6.37
N PRO A 267 -0.40 19.82 -5.18
CA PRO A 267 -1.14 19.66 -3.93
C PRO A 267 -1.70 21.01 -3.43
N GLY A 268 -2.74 20.94 -2.59
CA GLY A 268 -3.35 22.11 -1.97
C GLY A 268 -4.37 22.82 -2.83
N SER A 269 -4.43 24.13 -2.73
CA SER A 269 -5.36 25.01 -3.43
C SER A 269 -4.63 25.99 -4.34
N ALA A 270 -5.27 26.39 -5.43
CA ALA A 270 -4.72 27.34 -6.38
C ALA A 270 -4.38 28.71 -5.74
N PRO A 271 -3.35 29.42 -6.22
CA PRO A 271 -3.03 30.77 -5.78
C PRO A 271 -4.25 31.72 -5.89
N GLY A 272 -4.53 32.49 -4.84
CA GLY A 272 -5.63 33.43 -4.80
C GLY A 272 -7.01 32.85 -4.51
N SER A 273 -7.11 31.57 -4.21
CA SER A 273 -8.37 30.90 -3.81
C SER A 273 -8.62 30.90 -2.29
N GLU A 274 -7.77 31.57 -1.50
CA GLU A 274 -7.96 31.70 -0.06
C GLU A 274 -9.11 32.70 0.22
N GLU A 275 -10.14 32.20 0.89
CA GLU A 275 -11.29 32.89 1.51
C GLU A 275 -12.25 33.64 0.59
N GLN A 276 -13.32 32.96 0.21
CA GLN A 276 -14.66 33.58 0.13
C GLN A 276 -15.62 32.87 1.09
#